data_33198df55d358caf1c086d2ede16a8ec
#
_entry.id   33198df55d358caf1c086d2ede16a8ec
#
_cell.length_a   1.000
_cell.length_b   1.000
_cell.length_c   1.000
_cell.angle_alpha   90.00
_cell.angle_beta   90.00
_cell.angle_gamma   90.00
#
_symmetry.space_group_name_H-M   'P 1'
#
loop_
_entity.id
_entity.type
_entity.pdbx_description
1 polymer ?
#
loop_
_entity_poly.entity_id
_entity_poly.type
_entity_poly.pdbx_seq_one_letter_code
_entity_poly.pdbx_strand_id
1 'polypeptide(L)'
;MQFDPPLQPAILLKRYKRFLADVVTPDGRELTLHCPNTGAMTGCAAPGDTVWYSTSDNAKRKYAHTWELTETQQGAVICVNTLRANSLAKEAISAGIIPELSGYNQLKSEVKYGEENSRIDIMLQADDRQNCYIEVKSVTLAEKEYGYFPDAVTTRGQKHLRELMAVAANGDR
;
A
#
# COMPACT_ATOMS: atom_id res chain seq x y z
N MET A 1 -3.81 -10.95 6.61
CA MET A 1 -4.55 -9.76 7.17
C MET A 1 -6.04 -10.04 7.15
N GLN A 2 -6.76 -9.68 8.21
CA GLN A 2 -8.22 -9.72 8.28
C GLN A 2 -8.73 -8.32 8.58
N PHE A 3 -9.92 -7.99 8.07
CA PHE A 3 -10.61 -6.75 8.41
C PHE A 3 -11.66 -7.03 9.47
N ASP A 4 -11.56 -6.34 10.59
CA ASP A 4 -12.51 -6.41 11.70
C ASP A 4 -12.87 -4.98 12.13
N PRO A 5 -14.13 -4.55 11.96
CA PRO A 5 -15.23 -5.27 11.31
C PRO A 5 -14.98 -5.54 9.80
N PRO A 6 -15.74 -6.47 9.18
CA PRO A 6 -15.64 -6.75 7.75
C PRO A 6 -15.86 -5.51 6.90
N LEU A 7 -15.22 -5.48 5.72
CA LEU A 7 -15.42 -4.41 4.74
C LEU A 7 -16.85 -4.39 4.22
N GLN A 8 -17.34 -3.19 3.93
CA GLN A 8 -18.66 -2.98 3.35
C GLN A 8 -18.53 -2.58 1.87
N PRO A 9 -19.40 -3.09 0.98
CA PRO A 9 -19.37 -2.74 -0.43
C PRO A 9 -20.16 -1.46 -0.71
N ALA A 10 -19.74 -0.74 -1.74
CA ALA A 10 -20.48 0.37 -2.34
C ALA A 10 -20.06 0.52 -3.81
N ILE A 11 -20.85 1.21 -4.63
CA ILE A 11 -20.53 1.48 -6.03
C ILE A 11 -19.86 2.86 -6.15
N LEU A 12 -18.73 2.93 -6.84
CA LEU A 12 -18.01 4.17 -7.10
C LEU A 12 -18.83 5.07 -8.04
N LEU A 13 -19.11 6.28 -7.60
CA LEU A 13 -19.69 7.33 -8.42
C LEU A 13 -18.60 8.17 -9.08
N LYS A 14 -17.68 8.69 -8.26
CA LYS A 14 -16.54 9.48 -8.74
C LYS A 14 -15.42 9.55 -7.70
N ARG A 15 -14.18 9.70 -8.16
CA ARG A 15 -13.03 10.08 -7.36
C ARG A 15 -12.61 11.51 -7.68
N TYR A 16 -12.27 12.31 -6.67
CA TYR A 16 -11.87 13.71 -6.85
C TYR A 16 -10.88 14.18 -5.79
N LYS A 17 -10.23 15.32 -6.03
CA LYS A 17 -9.18 15.88 -5.16
C LYS A 17 -8.07 14.87 -4.80
N ARG A 18 -7.93 13.79 -5.55
CA ARG A 18 -7.01 12.65 -5.34
C ARG A 18 -7.29 11.79 -4.09
N PHE A 19 -7.88 12.33 -3.04
CA PHE A 19 -8.05 11.67 -1.75
C PHE A 19 -9.50 11.48 -1.32
N LEU A 20 -10.48 11.81 -2.15
CA LEU A 20 -11.91 11.63 -1.89
C LEU A 20 -12.57 10.81 -2.98
N ALA A 21 -13.57 10.03 -2.58
CA ALA A 21 -14.44 9.30 -3.49
C ALA A 21 -15.89 9.38 -2.99
N ASP A 22 -16.83 9.66 -3.88
CA ASP A 22 -18.26 9.53 -3.60
C ASP A 22 -18.73 8.17 -4.13
N VAL A 23 -19.49 7.47 -3.31
CA VAL A 23 -20.01 6.14 -3.56
C VAL A 23 -21.48 6.06 -3.19
N VAL A 24 -22.20 5.08 -3.73
CA VAL A 24 -23.56 4.73 -3.33
C VAL A 24 -23.57 3.33 -2.72
N THR A 25 -24.12 3.21 -1.52
CA THR A 25 -24.27 1.94 -0.79
C THR A 25 -25.43 1.11 -1.34
N PRO A 26 -25.51 -0.19 -1.05
CA PRO A 26 -26.61 -1.04 -1.53
C PRO A 26 -28.02 -0.59 -1.10
N ASP A 27 -28.13 0.14 0.02
CA ASP A 27 -29.37 0.74 0.51
C ASP A 27 -29.66 2.14 -0.08
N GLY A 28 -28.85 2.59 -1.07
CA GLY A 28 -29.09 3.82 -1.83
C GLY A 28 -28.54 5.11 -1.19
N ARG A 29 -27.83 5.02 -0.08
CA ARG A 29 -27.21 6.21 0.55
C ARG A 29 -25.93 6.60 -0.17
N GLU A 30 -25.71 7.89 -0.35
CA GLU A 30 -24.43 8.42 -0.81
C GLU A 30 -23.51 8.66 0.37
N LEU A 31 -22.24 8.23 0.22
CA LEU A 31 -21.16 8.44 1.20
C LEU A 31 -19.96 9.04 0.52
N THR A 32 -19.21 9.87 1.26
CA THR A 32 -17.87 10.30 0.86
C THR A 32 -16.82 9.52 1.64
N LEU A 33 -15.95 8.81 0.90
CA LEU A 33 -14.85 8.04 1.47
C LEU A 33 -13.53 8.82 1.38
N HIS A 34 -12.65 8.59 2.35
CA HIS A 34 -11.24 8.93 2.20
C HIS A 34 -10.54 7.88 1.32
N CYS A 35 -9.85 8.34 0.29
CA CYS A 35 -9.01 7.51 -0.58
C CYS A 35 -7.54 7.74 -0.20
N PRO A 36 -6.85 6.77 0.44
CA PRO A 36 -5.46 6.94 0.87
C PRO A 36 -4.45 6.89 -0.28
N ASN A 37 -4.85 6.40 -1.45
CA ASN A 37 -4.01 6.43 -2.64
C ASN A 37 -4.17 7.78 -3.35
N THR A 38 -3.10 8.57 -3.39
CA THR A 38 -3.07 9.86 -4.09
C THR A 38 -2.50 9.76 -5.51
N GLY A 39 -2.10 8.58 -5.98
CA GLY A 39 -1.63 8.29 -7.33
C GLY A 39 -2.72 8.40 -8.40
N ALA A 40 -2.38 8.09 -9.63
CA ALA A 40 -3.31 8.15 -10.77
C ALA A 40 -4.47 7.15 -10.63
N MET A 41 -4.22 5.98 -10.02
CA MET A 41 -5.19 4.89 -9.87
C MET A 41 -5.78 4.42 -11.21
N THR A 42 -4.92 4.41 -12.23
CA THR A 42 -5.31 3.94 -13.58
C THR A 42 -5.80 2.49 -13.51
N GLY A 43 -6.98 2.23 -14.07
CA GLY A 43 -7.58 0.90 -14.13
C GLY A 43 -8.20 0.39 -12.82
N CYS A 44 -8.23 1.18 -11.73
CA CYS A 44 -8.79 0.75 -10.45
C CYS A 44 -9.68 1.80 -9.76
N ALA A 45 -10.20 2.77 -10.52
CA ALA A 45 -11.07 3.82 -10.00
C ALA A 45 -12.10 4.30 -11.05
N ALA A 46 -12.64 3.38 -11.83
CA ALA A 46 -13.67 3.70 -12.81
C ALA A 46 -15.04 3.82 -12.13
N PRO A 47 -15.87 4.83 -12.47
CA PRO A 47 -17.26 4.85 -12.02
C PRO A 47 -17.97 3.53 -12.35
N GLY A 48 -18.71 3.00 -11.39
CA GLY A 48 -19.36 1.68 -11.51
C GLY A 48 -18.55 0.51 -10.93
N ASP A 49 -17.26 0.69 -10.60
CA ASP A 49 -16.50 -0.31 -9.86
C ASP A 49 -17.06 -0.49 -8.44
N THR A 50 -16.95 -1.69 -7.88
CA THR A 50 -17.26 -1.91 -6.47
C THR A 50 -16.10 -1.46 -5.59
N VAL A 51 -16.40 -0.60 -4.64
CA VAL A 51 -15.48 -0.15 -3.61
C VAL A 51 -15.76 -0.91 -2.32
N TRP A 52 -14.75 -1.52 -1.74
CA TRP A 52 -14.81 -2.11 -0.41
C TRP A 52 -14.19 -1.14 0.59
N TYR A 53 -14.95 -0.71 1.58
CA TYR A 53 -14.49 0.30 2.54
C TYR A 53 -14.59 -0.17 4.00
N SER A 54 -13.69 0.37 4.81
CA SER A 54 -13.71 0.25 6.26
C SER A 54 -14.34 1.48 6.90
N THR A 55 -14.91 1.31 8.09
CA THR A 55 -15.47 2.42 8.90
C THR A 55 -14.72 2.51 10.22
N SER A 56 -14.34 3.72 10.61
CA SER A 56 -13.64 4.01 11.86
C SER A 56 -14.56 4.66 12.86
N ASP A 57 -14.54 4.19 14.10
CA ASP A 57 -15.28 4.76 15.23
C ASP A 57 -14.65 6.03 15.81
N ASN A 58 -13.51 6.46 15.26
CA ASN A 58 -12.84 7.67 15.75
C ASN A 58 -13.58 8.93 15.30
N ALA A 59 -14.35 9.51 16.23
CA ALA A 59 -15.14 10.74 16.00
C ALA A 59 -14.30 11.98 15.59
N LYS A 60 -12.96 11.95 15.78
CA LYS A 60 -12.08 13.04 15.34
C LYS A 60 -11.77 13.01 13.85
N ARG A 61 -12.09 11.91 13.16
CA ARG A 61 -11.85 11.80 11.70
C ARG A 61 -12.91 12.58 10.94
N LYS A 62 -12.45 13.44 10.03
CA LYS A 62 -13.35 14.18 9.11
C LYS A 62 -14.15 13.24 8.20
N TYR A 63 -13.54 12.13 7.76
CA TYR A 63 -14.16 11.09 6.95
C TYR A 63 -14.05 9.77 7.72
N ALA A 64 -15.17 9.22 8.15
CA ALA A 64 -15.21 7.99 8.93
C ALA A 64 -14.84 6.77 8.07
N HIS A 65 -15.16 6.82 6.78
CA HIS A 65 -15.02 5.70 5.86
C HIS A 65 -13.72 5.80 5.06
N THR A 66 -13.03 4.67 4.87
CA THR A 66 -11.78 4.58 4.10
C THR A 66 -11.91 3.55 2.99
N TRP A 67 -11.58 3.92 1.77
CA TRP A 67 -11.50 3.01 0.62
C TRP A 67 -10.32 2.07 0.79
N GLU A 68 -10.58 0.77 0.88
CA GLU A 68 -9.58 -0.28 1.09
C GLU A 68 -9.25 -1.05 -0.20
N LEU A 69 -10.28 -1.58 -0.87
CA LEU A 69 -10.13 -2.36 -2.09
C LEU A 69 -11.08 -1.85 -3.18
N THR A 70 -10.67 -2.04 -4.43
CA THR A 70 -11.54 -1.95 -5.61
C THR A 70 -11.75 -3.35 -6.16
N GLU A 71 -12.99 -3.70 -6.48
CA GLU A 71 -13.33 -4.80 -7.38
C GLU A 71 -13.81 -4.19 -8.69
N THR A 72 -13.01 -4.37 -9.74
CA THR A 72 -13.32 -3.81 -11.05
C THR A 72 -14.51 -4.51 -11.69
N GLN A 73 -15.17 -3.90 -12.66
CA GLN A 73 -16.24 -4.51 -13.42
C GLN A 73 -15.81 -5.77 -14.17
N GLN A 74 -14.51 -6.00 -14.34
CA GLN A 74 -13.91 -7.22 -14.90
C GLN A 74 -13.60 -8.28 -13.83
N GLY A 75 -13.90 -8.02 -12.55
CA GLY A 75 -13.72 -8.96 -11.45
C GLY A 75 -12.32 -8.96 -10.84
N ALA A 76 -11.43 -8.04 -11.21
CA ALA A 76 -10.13 -7.90 -10.55
C ALA A 76 -10.27 -7.21 -9.19
N VAL A 77 -9.69 -7.81 -8.13
CA VAL A 77 -9.68 -7.22 -6.79
C VAL A 77 -8.31 -6.59 -6.53
N ILE A 78 -8.29 -5.28 -6.27
CA ILE A 78 -7.08 -4.46 -6.16
C ILE A 78 -7.06 -3.75 -4.81
N CYS A 79 -5.98 -3.92 -4.04
CA CYS A 79 -5.76 -3.16 -2.81
C CYS A 79 -5.34 -1.74 -3.18
N VAL A 80 -6.20 -0.76 -2.92
CA VAL A 80 -5.94 0.65 -3.23
C VAL A 80 -5.47 1.44 -2.01
N ASN A 81 -5.66 0.92 -0.79
CA ASN A 81 -5.12 1.54 0.41
C ASN A 81 -3.62 1.29 0.54
N THR A 82 -2.82 2.24 0.07
CA THR A 82 -1.35 2.17 0.08
C THR A 82 -0.76 2.02 1.48
N LEU A 83 -1.47 2.43 2.54
CA LEU A 83 -1.02 2.29 3.92
C LEU A 83 -1.02 0.83 4.39
N ARG A 84 -1.70 -0.07 3.68
CA ARG A 84 -1.73 -1.50 4.00
C ARG A 84 -0.48 -2.25 3.55
N ALA A 85 0.23 -1.73 2.53
CA ALA A 85 1.37 -2.42 1.92
C ALA A 85 2.46 -2.78 2.95
N ASN A 86 2.89 -1.83 3.78
CA ASN A 86 3.91 -2.07 4.80
C ASN A 86 3.44 -3.06 5.89
N SER A 87 2.17 -3.01 6.27
CA SER A 87 1.62 -3.94 7.24
C SER A 87 1.54 -5.36 6.69
N LEU A 88 1.12 -5.52 5.43
CA LEU A 88 1.09 -6.81 4.73
C LEU A 88 2.49 -7.41 4.58
N ALA A 89 3.47 -6.60 4.17
CA ALA A 89 4.86 -7.04 4.05
C ALA A 89 5.42 -7.52 5.39
N LYS A 90 5.19 -6.77 6.48
CA LYS A 90 5.62 -7.18 7.83
C LYS A 90 4.96 -8.48 8.29
N GLU A 91 3.67 -8.62 8.06
CA GLU A 91 2.93 -9.84 8.39
C GLU A 91 3.50 -11.04 7.61
N ALA A 92 3.72 -10.89 6.30
CA ALA A 92 4.28 -11.94 5.46
C ALA A 92 5.70 -12.35 5.87
N ILE A 93 6.56 -11.39 6.21
CA ILE A 93 7.92 -11.65 6.70
C ILE A 93 7.87 -12.39 8.02
N SER A 94 7.06 -11.90 8.99
CA SER A 94 6.96 -12.50 10.32
C SER A 94 6.35 -13.90 10.29
N ALA A 95 5.47 -14.18 9.34
CA ALA A 95 4.87 -15.50 9.14
C ALA A 95 5.75 -16.45 8.30
N GLY A 96 6.92 -16.01 7.81
CA GLY A 96 7.83 -16.82 6.99
C GLY A 96 7.29 -17.12 5.58
N ILE A 97 6.34 -16.30 5.10
CA ILE A 97 5.73 -16.47 3.76
C ILE A 97 6.73 -16.09 2.64
N ILE A 98 7.73 -15.25 2.97
CA ILE A 98 8.78 -14.82 2.04
C ILE A 98 10.08 -15.52 2.41
N PRO A 99 10.40 -16.69 1.80
CA PRO A 99 11.56 -17.50 2.19
C PRO A 99 12.89 -16.74 2.08
N GLU A 100 13.02 -15.86 1.10
CA GLU A 100 14.21 -15.05 0.85
C GLU A 100 14.53 -14.08 2.00
N LEU A 101 13.54 -13.77 2.84
CA LEU A 101 13.65 -12.89 3.99
C LEU A 101 13.63 -13.65 5.32
N SER A 102 13.81 -14.98 5.28
CA SER A 102 13.89 -15.81 6.48
C SER A 102 15.26 -15.72 7.17
N GLY A 103 15.31 -16.11 8.46
CA GLY A 103 16.55 -16.19 9.22
C GLY A 103 17.02 -14.88 9.86
N TYR A 104 16.22 -13.84 9.82
CA TYR A 104 16.43 -12.63 10.60
C TYR A 104 15.66 -12.71 11.93
N ASN A 105 16.26 -12.21 13.00
CA ASN A 105 15.67 -12.25 14.34
C ASN A 105 15.11 -10.89 14.81
N GLN A 106 15.40 -9.82 14.09
CA GLN A 106 14.87 -8.49 14.37
C GLN A 106 14.24 -7.88 13.11
N LEU A 107 13.05 -7.29 13.28
CA LEU A 107 12.37 -6.50 12.27
C LEU A 107 12.11 -5.10 12.84
N LYS A 108 12.63 -4.08 12.19
CA LYS A 108 12.43 -2.66 12.53
C LYS A 108 11.73 -1.95 11.39
N SER A 109 10.82 -1.02 11.70
CA SER A 109 10.11 -0.23 10.70
C SER A 109 10.56 1.23 10.73
N GLU A 110 10.47 1.91 9.58
CA GLU A 110 10.71 3.33 9.45
C GLU A 110 12.10 3.75 9.97
N VAL A 111 13.13 2.97 9.66
CA VAL A 111 14.50 3.21 10.11
C VAL A 111 15.15 4.26 9.22
N LYS A 112 15.76 5.28 9.82
CA LYS A 112 16.58 6.25 9.09
C LYS A 112 17.82 5.58 8.53
N TYR A 113 18.14 5.85 7.28
CA TYR A 113 19.32 5.32 6.60
C TYR A 113 19.80 6.26 5.50
N GLY A 114 21.01 5.98 4.99
CA GLY A 114 21.61 6.70 3.89
C GLY A 114 21.99 8.14 4.21
N GLU A 115 22.49 8.85 3.21
CA GLU A 115 23.00 10.21 3.34
C GLU A 115 21.96 11.30 3.00
N GLU A 116 20.89 10.92 2.25
CA GLU A 116 19.84 11.83 1.81
C GLU A 116 18.64 11.90 2.78
N ASN A 117 18.81 11.57 4.07
CA ASN A 117 17.72 11.53 5.06
C ASN A 117 16.54 10.65 4.64
N SER A 118 16.82 9.47 4.15
CA SER A 118 15.80 8.50 3.81
C SER A 118 15.32 7.71 5.02
N ARG A 119 14.14 7.10 4.91
CA ARG A 119 13.65 6.09 5.84
C ARG A 119 13.28 4.87 5.05
N ILE A 120 13.86 3.73 5.42
CA ILE A 120 13.49 2.44 4.85
C ILE A 120 12.21 1.94 5.53
N ASP A 121 11.31 1.37 4.77
CA ASP A 121 10.04 0.86 5.30
C ASP A 121 10.26 -0.27 6.31
N ILE A 122 11.15 -1.22 5.99
CA ILE A 122 11.48 -2.36 6.86
C ILE A 122 12.99 -2.61 6.81
N MET A 123 13.59 -2.83 7.97
CA MET A 123 14.97 -3.29 8.13
C MET A 123 14.97 -4.60 8.91
N LEU A 124 15.63 -5.61 8.37
CA LEU A 124 15.83 -6.90 9.04
C LEU A 124 17.28 -7.03 9.48
N GLN A 125 17.48 -7.58 10.68
CA GLN A 125 18.80 -7.75 11.28
C GLN A 125 18.96 -9.13 11.90
N ALA A 126 20.18 -9.66 11.85
CA ALA A 126 20.65 -10.83 12.59
C ALA A 126 22.16 -10.72 12.78
N ASP A 127 22.70 -11.41 13.80
CA ASP A 127 24.12 -11.31 14.14
C ASP A 127 25.05 -12.04 13.15
N ASP A 128 24.50 -13.00 12.41
CA ASP A 128 25.22 -13.91 11.52
C ASP A 128 25.17 -13.51 10.03
N ARG A 129 24.57 -12.37 9.69
CA ARG A 129 24.40 -11.92 8.31
C ARG A 129 24.27 -10.42 8.17
N GLN A 130 24.36 -9.94 6.92
CA GLN A 130 24.16 -8.54 6.56
C GLN A 130 22.76 -8.06 6.89
N ASN A 131 22.61 -6.78 7.22
CA ASN A 131 21.30 -6.18 7.35
C ASN A 131 20.58 -6.20 6.00
N CYS A 132 19.25 -6.35 6.05
CA CYS A 132 18.42 -6.30 4.85
C CYS A 132 17.51 -5.08 4.89
N TYR A 133 17.62 -4.23 3.88
CA TYR A 133 16.84 -3.00 3.72
C TYR A 133 15.75 -3.24 2.69
N ILE A 134 14.49 -3.06 3.08
CA ILE A 134 13.32 -3.38 2.28
C ILE A 134 12.47 -2.12 2.08
N GLU A 135 12.32 -1.72 0.83
CA GLU A 135 11.41 -0.67 0.39
C GLU A 135 10.16 -1.31 -0.20
N VAL A 136 9.02 -1.06 0.41
CA VAL A 136 7.73 -1.62 0.00
C VAL A 136 7.06 -0.70 -1.00
N LYS A 137 6.56 -1.28 -2.10
CA LYS A 137 5.84 -0.54 -3.14
C LYS A 137 4.46 -1.13 -3.36
N SER A 138 3.42 -0.27 -3.29
CA SER A 138 2.08 -0.64 -3.66
C SER A 138 1.93 -0.54 -5.18
N VAL A 139 1.52 -1.64 -5.82
CA VAL A 139 1.33 -1.73 -7.27
C VAL A 139 -0.16 -1.93 -7.54
N THR A 140 -0.76 -1.01 -8.28
CA THR A 140 -2.19 -1.04 -8.65
C THR A 140 -2.42 -1.10 -10.16
N LEU A 141 -1.37 -0.86 -10.97
CA LEU A 141 -1.44 -0.99 -12.42
C LEU A 141 -1.07 -2.42 -12.81
N ALA A 142 -1.98 -3.11 -13.47
CA ALA A 142 -1.75 -4.42 -14.03
C ALA A 142 -2.14 -4.45 -15.50
N GLU A 143 -1.34 -5.09 -16.34
CA GLU A 143 -1.65 -5.41 -17.73
C GLU A 143 -1.40 -6.89 -17.96
N LYS A 144 -2.43 -7.64 -18.33
CA LYS A 144 -2.38 -9.10 -18.42
C LYS A 144 -1.94 -9.73 -17.07
N GLU A 145 -0.82 -10.42 -17.04
CA GLU A 145 -0.27 -11.11 -15.86
C GLU A 145 0.80 -10.31 -15.12
N TYR A 146 1.10 -9.07 -15.56
CA TYR A 146 2.18 -8.25 -15.01
C TYR A 146 1.65 -7.03 -14.24
N GLY A 147 2.20 -6.82 -13.05
CA GLY A 147 2.07 -5.57 -12.33
C GLY A 147 3.18 -4.59 -12.74
N TYR A 148 2.83 -3.32 -12.96
CA TYR A 148 3.77 -2.29 -13.41
C TYR A 148 4.05 -1.28 -12.31
N PHE A 149 5.34 -1.05 -12.08
CA PHE A 149 5.85 -0.03 -11.16
C PHE A 149 7.17 0.56 -11.73
N PRO A 150 7.40 1.87 -11.62
CA PRO A 150 6.43 2.89 -11.19
C PRO A 150 5.43 3.23 -12.30
N ASP A 151 4.26 3.72 -11.91
CA ASP A 151 3.27 4.31 -12.82
C ASP A 151 3.70 5.71 -13.30
N ALA A 152 4.62 6.35 -12.57
CA ALA A 152 5.23 7.63 -12.92
C ALA A 152 6.63 7.78 -12.30
N VAL A 153 7.52 8.48 -13.01
CA VAL A 153 8.84 8.84 -12.47
C VAL A 153 8.69 9.91 -11.39
N THR A 154 9.25 9.66 -10.20
CA THR A 154 9.24 10.62 -9.10
C THR A 154 10.64 10.83 -8.53
N THR A 155 10.96 12.06 -8.11
CA THR A 155 12.23 12.38 -7.44
C THR A 155 12.42 11.57 -6.15
N ARG A 156 11.34 11.31 -5.41
CA ARG A 156 11.37 10.44 -4.22
C ARG A 156 11.72 9.00 -4.59
N GLY A 157 11.14 8.45 -5.66
CA GLY A 157 11.45 7.09 -6.12
C GLY A 157 12.90 6.95 -6.56
N GLN A 158 13.42 7.92 -7.31
CA GLN A 158 14.82 7.96 -7.72
C GLN A 158 15.77 8.04 -6.51
N LYS A 159 15.44 8.86 -5.50
CA LYS A 159 16.19 8.97 -4.25
C LYS A 159 16.28 7.61 -3.55
N HIS A 160 15.15 6.92 -3.35
CA HIS A 160 15.13 5.60 -2.69
C HIS A 160 16.00 4.58 -3.43
N LEU A 161 16.01 4.60 -4.78
CA LEU A 161 16.87 3.72 -5.56
C LEU A 161 18.36 4.02 -5.34
N ARG A 162 18.78 5.31 -5.37
CA ARG A 162 20.18 5.68 -5.11
C ARG A 162 20.65 5.24 -3.73
N GLU A 163 19.83 5.47 -2.70
CA GLU A 163 20.15 5.07 -1.33
C GLU A 163 20.27 3.55 -1.18
N LEU A 164 19.36 2.77 -1.80
CA LEU A 164 19.45 1.32 -1.79
C LEU A 164 20.67 0.80 -2.58
N MET A 165 21.02 1.45 -3.68
CA MET A 165 22.27 1.12 -4.41
C MET A 165 23.51 1.37 -3.54
N ALA A 166 23.56 2.47 -2.77
CA ALA A 166 24.62 2.75 -1.84
C ALA A 166 24.70 1.71 -0.71
N VAL A 167 23.56 1.32 -0.14
CA VAL A 167 23.47 0.23 0.85
C VAL A 167 24.06 -1.08 0.30
N ALA A 168 23.67 -1.46 -0.91
CA ALA A 168 24.19 -2.67 -1.55
C ALA A 168 25.70 -2.57 -1.84
N ALA A 169 26.20 -1.41 -2.27
CA ALA A 169 27.63 -1.18 -2.49
C ALA A 169 28.47 -1.28 -1.19
N ASN A 170 27.88 -0.99 -0.04
CA ASN A 170 28.50 -1.13 1.28
C ASN A 170 28.42 -2.56 1.85
N GLY A 171 27.88 -3.51 1.11
CA GLY A 171 27.83 -4.91 1.47
C GLY A 171 26.58 -5.34 2.25
N ASP A 172 25.63 -4.47 2.48
CA ASP A 172 24.29 -4.81 3.00
C ASP A 172 23.36 -5.30 1.87
N ARG A 173 22.22 -5.83 2.23
CA ARG A 173 21.24 -6.40 1.31
C ARG A 173 20.02 -5.52 1.13
#